data_46ade3ccd8be936c9e68e93f37e98b28
#
_entry.id   46ade3ccd8be936c9e68e93f37e98b28
#
_cell.length_a   1.000
_cell.length_b   1.000
_cell.length_c   1.000
_cell.angle_alpha   90.00
_cell.angle_beta   90.00
_cell.angle_gamma   90.00
#
_symmetry.space_group_name_H-M   'P 1'
#
loop_
_entity.id
_entity.type
_entity.pdbx_description
1 polymer ?
#
loop_
_entity_poly.entity_id
_entity_poly.type
_entity_poly.pdbx_seq_one_letter_code
_entity_poly.pdbx_strand_id
1 'polypeptide(L)'
;MKKLPLQGRTLALLAVIIPLLVLFIYVGLRSGPLAPVAVTVASVESRAITPALFGIGTVEARYTYKIGPTFAGRVKRLEVHVGDQVKAGQVLGEMEPVDLDDRVRSQESVFKRAEAALREAEARQAYAQTQARRYEQLFAVRSTSEEIVTTKRQELQIADAALSAAREDIARARSDREGLVAQRSNLRLIAPVDGVVAVRDADPGTTLRVTGALTAGDVDRFAIT
;
A
#
# COMPACT_ATOMS: atom_id res chain seq x y z
N MET A 1 -3.10 -103.23 -65.73
CA MET A 1 -2.36 -102.54 -64.68
C MET A 1 -0.87 -102.79 -64.86
N LYS A 2 -0.13 -101.89 -65.49
CA LYS A 2 1.29 -102.06 -65.79
C LYS A 2 2.06 -101.61 -64.48
N LYS A 3 2.63 -102.62 -63.81
CA LYS A 3 3.57 -102.38 -62.73
C LYS A 3 4.89 -101.92 -63.40
N LEU A 4 5.28 -100.76 -63.22
CA LEU A 4 6.60 -100.24 -63.57
C LEU A 4 7.60 -100.94 -62.60
N PRO A 5 8.66 -101.58 -63.15
CA PRO A 5 9.72 -102.11 -62.29
C PRO A 5 10.59 -100.96 -61.86
N LEU A 6 10.40 -100.43 -60.75
CA LEU A 6 11.28 -99.50 -60.12
C LEU A 6 12.59 -100.16 -59.73
N GLN A 7 13.67 -99.98 -60.54
CA GLN A 7 15.00 -100.41 -60.19
C GLN A 7 15.46 -99.76 -58.88
N GLY A 8 16.11 -100.55 -58.04
CA GLY A 8 16.57 -100.05 -56.73
C GLY A 8 17.29 -98.76 -56.70
N ARG A 9 17.94 -98.38 -57.80
CA ARG A 9 18.62 -97.07 -58.05
C ARG A 9 17.65 -95.88 -58.13
N THR A 10 16.44 -96.14 -58.78
CA THR A 10 15.45 -95.06 -58.87
C THR A 10 14.76 -94.81 -57.52
N LEU A 11 14.59 -95.83 -56.73
CA LEU A 11 14.04 -95.73 -55.36
C LEU A 11 15.00 -95.00 -54.44
N ALA A 12 16.29 -95.31 -54.54
CA ALA A 12 17.31 -94.57 -53.74
C ALA A 12 17.43 -93.09 -54.16
N LEU A 13 17.28 -92.80 -55.45
CA LEU A 13 17.29 -91.44 -56.00
C LEU A 13 16.06 -90.66 -55.55
N LEU A 14 14.89 -91.25 -55.57
CA LEU A 14 13.65 -90.64 -55.05
C LEU A 14 13.72 -90.39 -53.56
N ALA A 15 14.33 -91.31 -52.76
CA ALA A 15 14.45 -91.24 -51.34
C ALA A 15 15.36 -90.02 -50.93
N VAL A 16 16.29 -89.56 -51.80
CA VAL A 16 17.11 -88.41 -51.57
C VAL A 16 16.48 -87.14 -52.16
N ILE A 17 15.89 -87.22 -53.32
CA ILE A 17 15.30 -86.03 -54.01
C ILE A 17 14.08 -85.48 -53.30
N ILE A 18 13.21 -86.42 -52.79
CA ILE A 18 11.98 -86.01 -52.11
C ILE A 18 12.27 -85.16 -50.83
N PRO A 19 13.10 -85.65 -49.89
CA PRO A 19 13.39 -84.85 -48.71
C PRO A 19 14.16 -83.51 -49.02
N LEU A 20 15.02 -83.57 -50.09
CA LEU A 20 15.71 -82.37 -50.53
C LEU A 20 14.73 -81.33 -51.13
N LEU A 21 13.75 -81.80 -51.91
CA LEU A 21 12.71 -80.96 -52.45
C LEU A 21 11.78 -80.40 -51.38
N VAL A 22 11.44 -81.20 -50.37
CA VAL A 22 10.67 -80.76 -49.21
C VAL A 22 11.45 -79.73 -48.40
N LEU A 23 12.73 -79.94 -48.20
CA LEU A 23 13.61 -79.00 -47.54
C LEU A 23 13.69 -77.70 -48.30
N PHE A 24 13.83 -77.77 -49.62
CA PHE A 24 13.92 -76.52 -50.47
C PHE A 24 12.60 -75.74 -50.42
N ILE A 25 11.44 -76.41 -50.50
CA ILE A 25 10.15 -75.75 -50.35
C ILE A 25 10.00 -75.17 -48.97
N TYR A 26 10.42 -75.86 -47.93
CA TYR A 26 10.34 -75.40 -46.57
C TYR A 26 11.19 -74.19 -46.33
N VAL A 27 12.44 -74.11 -46.83
CA VAL A 27 13.30 -72.99 -46.76
C VAL A 27 12.81 -71.82 -47.62
N GLY A 28 12.29 -72.08 -48.80
CA GLY A 28 11.71 -71.04 -49.69
C GLY A 28 10.50 -70.35 -49.09
N LEU A 29 9.62 -71.11 -48.39
CA LEU A 29 8.44 -70.57 -47.75
C LEU A 29 8.73 -69.84 -46.44
N ARG A 30 9.79 -70.27 -45.70
CA ARG A 30 10.07 -69.70 -44.37
C ARG A 30 11.18 -68.67 -44.35
N SER A 31 12.12 -68.75 -45.27
CA SER A 31 13.29 -67.87 -45.31
C SER A 31 13.50 -67.15 -46.66
N GLY A 32 12.64 -67.44 -47.66
CA GLY A 32 12.73 -66.84 -48.99
C GLY A 32 11.86 -65.58 -49.13
N PRO A 33 11.79 -65.05 -50.35
CA PRO A 33 11.04 -63.85 -50.68
C PRO A 33 9.51 -63.98 -50.45
N LEU A 34 9.02 -65.23 -50.16
CA LEU A 34 7.63 -65.50 -49.82
C LEU A 34 7.40 -65.64 -48.27
N ALA A 35 8.45 -65.40 -47.45
CA ALA A 35 8.31 -65.45 -46.01
C ALA A 35 7.39 -64.36 -45.50
N PRO A 36 6.46 -64.64 -44.58
CA PRO A 36 5.60 -63.60 -44.00
C PRO A 36 6.41 -62.59 -43.20
N VAL A 37 6.36 -61.33 -43.64
CA VAL A 37 6.97 -60.24 -42.92
C VAL A 37 6.08 -59.83 -41.75
N ALA A 38 6.62 -59.85 -40.54
CA ALA A 38 5.91 -59.35 -39.38
C ALA A 38 5.76 -57.83 -39.49
N VAL A 39 4.56 -57.33 -39.67
CA VAL A 39 4.22 -55.92 -39.69
C VAL A 39 3.44 -55.54 -38.43
N THR A 40 3.87 -54.48 -37.81
CA THR A 40 3.10 -53.89 -36.69
C THR A 40 2.08 -52.94 -37.30
N VAL A 41 0.81 -53.25 -37.14
CA VAL A 41 -0.25 -52.36 -37.57
C VAL A 41 -0.59 -51.45 -36.40
N ALA A 42 -0.36 -50.13 -36.56
CA ALA A 42 -0.84 -49.13 -35.64
C ALA A 42 -2.18 -48.57 -36.17
N SER A 43 -3.20 -48.60 -35.36
CA SER A 43 -4.45 -47.95 -35.71
C SER A 43 -4.29 -46.44 -35.59
N VAL A 44 -4.73 -45.72 -36.62
CA VAL A 44 -4.71 -44.25 -36.57
C VAL A 44 -5.91 -43.79 -35.75
N GLU A 45 -5.64 -43.22 -34.59
CA GLU A 45 -6.67 -42.58 -33.76
C GLU A 45 -6.63 -41.08 -34.01
N SER A 46 -7.79 -40.50 -34.34
CA SER A 46 -7.93 -39.04 -34.37
C SER A 46 -8.15 -38.54 -32.94
N ARG A 47 -7.12 -37.96 -32.34
CA ARG A 47 -7.18 -37.40 -31.01
C ARG A 47 -6.94 -35.88 -31.07
N ALA A 48 -7.83 -35.11 -30.43
CA ALA A 48 -7.59 -33.71 -30.25
C ALA A 48 -6.42 -33.52 -29.27
N ILE A 49 -5.35 -32.88 -29.71
CA ILE A 49 -4.20 -32.51 -28.88
C ILE A 49 -4.43 -31.06 -28.44
N THR A 50 -4.71 -30.91 -27.16
CA THR A 50 -4.72 -29.56 -26.57
C THR A 50 -3.27 -29.22 -26.18
N PRO A 51 -2.63 -28.27 -26.86
CA PRO A 51 -1.28 -27.87 -26.49
C PRO A 51 -1.33 -27.21 -25.10
N ALA A 52 -0.67 -27.80 -24.11
CA ALA A 52 -0.46 -27.18 -22.81
C ALA A 52 0.75 -26.25 -22.92
N LEU A 53 0.51 -24.96 -22.72
CA LEU A 53 1.59 -23.99 -22.59
C LEU A 53 2.05 -24.01 -21.13
N PHE A 54 3.29 -24.35 -20.90
CA PHE A 54 3.93 -24.25 -19.62
C PHE A 54 4.65 -22.91 -19.55
N GLY A 55 4.37 -22.11 -18.50
CA GLY A 55 5.04 -20.86 -18.22
C GLY A 55 5.32 -20.73 -16.74
N ILE A 56 6.47 -20.18 -16.42
CA ILE A 56 6.80 -19.77 -15.05
C ILE A 56 6.34 -18.32 -14.92
N GLY A 57 5.50 -18.04 -13.94
CA GLY A 57 5.02 -16.70 -13.63
C GLY A 57 5.10 -16.44 -12.14
N THR A 58 5.36 -15.20 -11.76
CA THR A 58 5.27 -14.72 -10.38
C THR A 58 3.94 -14.02 -10.20
N VAL A 59 3.20 -14.39 -9.16
CA VAL A 59 1.97 -13.69 -8.78
C VAL A 59 2.38 -12.54 -7.88
N GLU A 60 2.14 -11.32 -8.36
CA GLU A 60 2.41 -10.09 -7.60
C GLU A 60 1.09 -9.37 -7.32
N ALA A 61 1.06 -8.64 -6.23
CA ALA A 61 -0.08 -7.81 -5.91
C ALA A 61 -0.24 -6.67 -6.92
N ARG A 62 -1.47 -6.45 -7.37
CA ARG A 62 -1.79 -5.39 -8.32
C ARG A 62 -1.53 -3.99 -7.77
N TYR A 63 -1.77 -3.80 -6.46
CA TYR A 63 -1.56 -2.55 -5.77
C TYR A 63 -0.74 -2.79 -4.51
N THR A 64 0.30 -1.99 -4.33
CA THR A 64 1.14 -2.00 -3.14
C THR A 64 1.18 -0.59 -2.57
N TYR A 65 0.71 -0.42 -1.35
CA TYR A 65 0.73 0.84 -0.63
C TYR A 65 1.91 0.87 0.33
N LYS A 66 2.82 1.79 0.11
CA LYS A 66 3.95 2.00 0.99
C LYS A 66 3.55 3.00 2.09
N ILE A 67 3.55 2.54 3.33
CA ILE A 67 3.16 3.34 4.49
C ILE A 67 4.41 3.68 5.27
N GLY A 68 4.62 4.96 5.50
CA GLY A 68 5.75 5.47 6.27
C GLY A 68 5.36 6.69 7.08
N PRO A 69 6.24 7.15 7.98
CA PRO A 69 5.99 8.34 8.78
C PRO A 69 6.02 9.61 7.93
N THR A 70 5.22 10.59 8.31
CA THR A 70 5.23 11.93 7.69
C THR A 70 6.43 12.76 8.15
N PHE A 71 6.99 12.44 9.32
CA PHE A 71 8.16 13.11 9.92
C PHE A 71 9.18 12.07 10.36
N ALA A 72 10.46 12.44 10.32
CA ALA A 72 11.51 11.60 10.85
C ALA A 72 11.33 11.42 12.37
N GLY A 73 11.47 10.19 12.85
CA GLY A 73 11.31 9.86 14.25
C GLY A 73 11.61 8.41 14.55
N ARG A 74 11.55 8.05 15.83
CA ARG A 74 11.73 6.69 16.28
C ARG A 74 10.39 5.97 16.34
N VAL A 75 10.34 4.71 15.94
CA VAL A 75 9.18 3.85 16.13
C VAL A 75 9.06 3.47 17.60
N LYS A 76 7.95 3.84 18.23
CA LYS A 76 7.64 3.49 19.62
C LYS A 76 7.13 2.06 19.73
N ARG A 77 6.17 1.70 18.90
CA ARG A 77 5.56 0.37 18.85
C ARG A 77 4.99 0.07 17.47
N LEU A 78 4.92 -1.21 17.20
CA LEU A 78 4.34 -1.75 15.99
C LEU A 78 3.36 -2.85 16.38
N GLU A 79 2.16 -2.82 15.82
CA GLU A 79 1.07 -3.71 16.22
C GLU A 79 0.77 -4.78 15.17
N VAL A 80 1.54 -4.80 14.07
CA VAL A 80 1.30 -5.70 12.94
C VAL A 80 2.55 -6.46 12.53
N HIS A 81 2.35 -7.67 11.99
CA HIS A 81 3.39 -8.54 11.44
C HIS A 81 3.13 -8.82 9.96
N VAL A 82 4.17 -9.31 9.28
CA VAL A 82 4.04 -9.77 7.89
C VAL A 82 3.02 -10.91 7.82
N GLY A 83 2.06 -10.79 6.91
CA GLY A 83 0.95 -11.73 6.74
C GLY A 83 -0.34 -11.34 7.47
N ASP A 84 -0.32 -10.31 8.33
CA ASP A 84 -1.51 -9.87 9.03
C ASP A 84 -2.50 -9.17 8.09
N GLN A 85 -3.79 -9.47 8.26
CA GLN A 85 -4.86 -8.75 7.58
C GLN A 85 -5.18 -7.46 8.34
N VAL A 86 -5.23 -6.35 7.60
CA VAL A 86 -5.51 -5.02 8.15
C VAL A 86 -6.70 -4.38 7.44
N LYS A 87 -7.43 -3.54 8.17
CA LYS A 87 -8.57 -2.78 7.65
C LYS A 87 -8.20 -1.31 7.45
N ALA A 88 -8.84 -0.67 6.50
CA ALA A 88 -8.73 0.78 6.32
C ALA A 88 -9.01 1.52 7.63
N GLY A 89 -8.12 2.46 8.00
CA GLY A 89 -8.18 3.19 9.27
C GLY A 89 -7.57 2.46 10.47
N GLN A 90 -7.14 1.20 10.34
CA GLN A 90 -6.49 0.47 11.42
C GLN A 90 -5.11 1.06 11.73
N VAL A 91 -4.79 1.21 13.01
CA VAL A 91 -3.45 1.65 13.47
C VAL A 91 -2.49 0.49 13.33
N LEU A 92 -1.41 0.70 12.56
CA LEU A 92 -0.35 -0.28 12.32
C LEU A 92 0.80 -0.12 13.32
N GLY A 93 1.02 1.12 13.77
CA GLY A 93 2.06 1.46 14.72
C GLY A 93 2.01 2.91 15.16
N GLU A 94 2.87 3.25 16.10
CA GLU A 94 2.99 4.58 16.68
C GLU A 94 4.44 5.00 16.73
N MET A 95 4.70 6.25 16.32
CA MET A 95 6.00 6.90 16.45
C MET A 95 6.15 7.51 17.85
N GLU A 96 7.40 7.68 18.29
CA GLU A 96 7.69 8.33 19.57
C GLU A 96 7.48 9.85 19.44
N PRO A 97 6.67 10.48 20.34
CA PRO A 97 6.40 11.91 20.29
C PRO A 97 7.52 12.69 20.98
N VAL A 98 8.77 12.60 20.48
CA VAL A 98 9.91 13.29 21.07
C VAL A 98 9.61 14.80 21.16
N ASP A 99 9.55 15.35 22.37
CA ASP A 99 9.29 16.77 22.70
C ASP A 99 7.94 17.35 22.21
N LEU A 100 7.16 16.59 21.43
CA LEU A 100 5.94 17.12 20.82
C LEU A 100 4.82 17.36 21.85
N ASP A 101 4.73 16.49 22.86
CA ASP A 101 3.76 16.65 23.96
C ASP A 101 4.07 17.90 24.80
N ASP A 102 5.34 18.19 25.01
CA ASP A 102 5.78 19.39 25.74
C ASP A 102 5.53 20.65 24.92
N ARG A 103 5.77 20.59 23.61
CA ARG A 103 5.48 21.68 22.68
C ARG A 103 3.97 21.97 22.61
N VAL A 104 3.13 20.95 22.55
CA VAL A 104 1.66 21.10 22.59
C VAL A 104 1.22 21.76 23.91
N ARG A 105 1.75 21.34 25.06
CA ARG A 105 1.45 21.96 26.35
C ARG A 105 1.92 23.42 26.43
N SER A 106 3.09 23.72 25.89
CA SER A 106 3.61 25.10 25.81
C SER A 106 2.68 25.97 24.97
N GLN A 107 2.28 25.49 23.79
CA GLN A 107 1.39 26.25 22.90
C GLN A 107 -0.02 26.41 23.46
N GLU A 108 -0.51 25.44 24.23
CA GLU A 108 -1.78 25.55 24.99
C GLU A 108 -1.70 26.70 26.01
N SER A 109 -0.56 26.87 26.64
CA SER A 109 -0.33 27.99 27.59
C SER A 109 -0.29 29.34 26.88
N VAL A 110 0.28 29.40 25.68
CA VAL A 110 0.27 30.60 24.82
C VAL A 110 -1.15 30.94 24.40
N PHE A 111 -1.92 29.96 23.96
CA PHE A 111 -3.32 30.13 23.59
C PHE A 111 -4.17 30.67 24.76
N LYS A 112 -4.03 30.12 25.97
CA LYS A 112 -4.73 30.61 27.17
C LYS A 112 -4.35 32.04 27.54
N ARG A 113 -3.08 32.43 27.32
CA ARG A 113 -2.64 33.82 27.50
C ARG A 113 -3.29 34.75 26.49
N ALA A 114 -3.38 34.35 25.22
CA ALA A 114 -4.06 35.12 24.18
C ALA A 114 -5.57 35.28 24.49
N GLU A 115 -6.23 34.22 25.00
CA GLU A 115 -7.61 34.33 25.47
C GLU A 115 -7.79 35.34 26.62
N ALA A 116 -6.85 35.37 27.55
CA ALA A 116 -6.88 36.33 28.64
C ALA A 116 -6.70 37.77 28.14
N ALA A 117 -5.78 37.98 27.20
CA ALA A 117 -5.56 39.27 26.55
C ALA A 117 -6.79 39.75 25.75
N LEU A 118 -7.47 38.81 25.07
CA LEU A 118 -8.72 39.14 24.36
C LEU A 118 -9.80 39.61 25.35
N ARG A 119 -10.02 38.90 26.47
CA ARG A 119 -10.98 39.34 27.50
C ARG A 119 -10.66 40.71 28.08
N GLU A 120 -9.38 41.00 28.28
CA GLU A 120 -8.94 42.32 28.73
C GLU A 120 -9.25 43.40 27.69
N ALA A 121 -8.94 43.16 26.39
CA ALA A 121 -9.23 44.10 25.32
C ALA A 121 -10.74 44.33 25.16
N GLU A 122 -11.56 43.31 25.28
CA GLU A 122 -13.03 43.40 25.27
C GLU A 122 -13.55 44.29 26.42
N ALA A 123 -13.03 44.08 27.64
CA ALA A 123 -13.42 44.89 28.79
C ALA A 123 -13.00 46.39 28.61
N ARG A 124 -11.79 46.65 28.08
CA ARG A 124 -11.34 48.00 27.78
C ARG A 124 -12.21 48.66 26.71
N GLN A 125 -12.53 47.96 25.65
CA GLN A 125 -13.38 48.46 24.56
C GLN A 125 -14.77 48.80 25.06
N ALA A 126 -15.40 47.90 25.83
CA ALA A 126 -16.74 48.12 26.44
C ALA A 126 -16.75 49.35 27.36
N TYR A 127 -15.70 49.53 28.12
CA TYR A 127 -15.53 50.74 28.96
C TYR A 127 -15.41 51.98 28.13
N ALA A 128 -14.50 52.03 27.15
CA ALA A 128 -14.28 53.18 26.27
C ALA A 128 -15.55 53.54 25.49
N GLN A 129 -16.29 52.54 25.02
CA GLN A 129 -17.58 52.73 24.32
C GLN A 129 -18.62 53.37 25.23
N THR A 130 -18.71 52.92 26.48
CA THR A 130 -19.64 53.50 27.48
C THR A 130 -19.28 54.94 27.76
N GLN A 131 -17.98 55.24 27.91
CA GLN A 131 -17.53 56.61 28.14
C GLN A 131 -17.78 57.51 26.93
N ALA A 132 -17.48 57.09 25.71
CA ALA A 132 -17.75 57.85 24.51
C ALA A 132 -19.23 58.21 24.41
N ARG A 133 -20.14 57.24 24.55
CA ARG A 133 -21.60 57.49 24.54
C ARG A 133 -22.05 58.46 25.64
N ARG A 134 -21.52 58.33 26.86
CA ARG A 134 -21.85 59.17 27.97
C ARG A 134 -21.46 60.64 27.67
N TYR A 135 -20.26 60.89 27.21
CA TYR A 135 -19.78 62.23 26.89
C TYR A 135 -20.45 62.84 25.68
N GLU A 136 -20.88 62.02 24.71
CA GLU A 136 -21.73 62.46 23.59
C GLU A 136 -23.10 62.97 24.09
N GLN A 137 -23.70 62.27 25.03
CA GLN A 137 -24.98 62.69 25.66
C GLN A 137 -24.80 64.02 26.46
N LEU A 138 -23.69 64.14 27.25
CA LEU A 138 -23.39 65.37 27.95
C LEU A 138 -23.13 66.56 27.02
N PHE A 139 -22.50 66.34 25.87
CA PHE A 139 -22.31 67.35 24.88
C PHE A 139 -23.63 67.82 24.23
N ALA A 140 -24.52 66.91 23.95
CA ALA A 140 -25.85 67.23 23.43
C ALA A 140 -26.64 68.19 24.29
N VAL A 141 -26.44 68.13 25.63
CA VAL A 141 -27.06 69.03 26.62
C VAL A 141 -26.12 70.20 27.04
N ARG A 142 -25.03 70.43 26.28
CA ARG A 142 -24.01 71.47 26.50
C ARG A 142 -23.32 71.42 27.87
N SER A 143 -23.18 70.21 28.45
CA SER A 143 -22.56 69.99 29.78
C SER A 143 -21.10 69.53 29.71
N THR A 144 -20.48 69.52 28.52
CA THR A 144 -19.07 69.22 28.30
C THR A 144 -18.52 69.91 27.05
N SER A 145 -17.17 69.94 26.89
CA SER A 145 -16.53 70.51 25.70
C SER A 145 -16.44 69.52 24.56
N GLU A 146 -16.34 70.02 23.31
CA GLU A 146 -16.12 69.23 22.10
C GLU A 146 -14.77 68.51 22.14
N GLU A 147 -13.72 69.12 22.72
CA GLU A 147 -12.43 68.52 22.92
C GLU A 147 -12.48 67.23 23.72
N ILE A 148 -13.24 67.22 24.84
CA ILE A 148 -13.43 66.00 25.68
C ILE A 148 -14.14 64.88 24.87
N VAL A 149 -15.16 65.22 24.13
CA VAL A 149 -15.88 64.23 23.28
C VAL A 149 -14.95 63.65 22.25
N THR A 150 -14.15 64.49 21.58
CA THR A 150 -13.14 64.08 20.60
C THR A 150 -12.12 63.12 21.21
N THR A 151 -11.62 63.48 22.40
CA THR A 151 -10.69 62.62 23.18
C THR A 151 -11.31 61.25 23.49
N LYS A 152 -12.59 61.23 23.94
CA LYS A 152 -13.27 59.95 24.26
C LYS A 152 -13.54 59.10 23.03
N ARG A 153 -13.81 59.70 21.87
CA ARG A 153 -13.90 58.98 20.60
C ARG A 153 -12.58 58.40 20.15
N GLN A 154 -11.48 59.13 20.31
CA GLN A 154 -10.14 58.62 20.02
C GLN A 154 -9.74 57.46 20.96
N GLU A 155 -10.06 57.57 22.26
CA GLU A 155 -9.86 56.46 23.21
C GLU A 155 -10.63 55.20 22.77
N LEU A 156 -11.87 55.35 22.29
CA LEU A 156 -12.66 54.24 21.76
C LEU A 156 -12.01 53.63 20.53
N GLN A 157 -11.55 54.46 19.58
CA GLN A 157 -10.88 53.95 18.37
C GLN A 157 -9.60 53.17 18.72
N ILE A 158 -8.83 53.63 19.70
CA ILE A 158 -7.65 52.90 20.18
C ILE A 158 -8.02 51.58 20.81
N ALA A 159 -9.11 51.55 21.60
CA ALA A 159 -9.62 50.30 22.22
C ALA A 159 -10.18 49.31 21.16
N ASP A 160 -10.87 49.80 20.12
CA ASP A 160 -11.33 48.99 19.00
C ASP A 160 -10.16 48.36 18.23
N ALA A 161 -9.10 49.15 17.97
CA ALA A 161 -7.90 48.64 17.31
C ALA A 161 -7.19 47.56 18.18
N ALA A 162 -7.08 47.80 19.50
CA ALA A 162 -6.52 46.83 20.43
C ALA A 162 -7.33 45.54 20.52
N LEU A 163 -8.64 45.63 20.48
CA LEU A 163 -9.54 44.47 20.42
C LEU A 163 -9.33 43.68 19.12
N SER A 164 -9.22 44.35 17.99
CA SER A 164 -8.94 43.74 16.70
C SER A 164 -7.60 43.00 16.73
N ALA A 165 -6.55 43.62 17.25
CA ALA A 165 -5.24 42.99 17.39
C ALA A 165 -5.28 41.74 18.27
N ALA A 166 -5.98 41.79 19.43
CA ALA A 166 -6.15 40.64 20.31
C ALA A 166 -6.92 39.48 19.66
N ARG A 167 -7.88 39.77 18.78
CA ARG A 167 -8.59 38.75 17.98
C ARG A 167 -7.66 38.04 16.99
N GLU A 168 -6.79 38.76 16.35
CA GLU A 168 -5.79 38.17 15.45
C GLU A 168 -4.75 37.35 16.19
N ASP A 169 -4.34 37.79 17.40
CA ASP A 169 -3.38 37.05 18.22
C ASP A 169 -3.97 35.71 18.71
N ILE A 170 -5.23 35.67 19.13
CA ILE A 170 -5.88 34.41 19.51
C ILE A 170 -6.06 33.48 18.30
N ALA A 171 -6.39 34.04 17.11
CA ALA A 171 -6.50 33.24 15.88
C ALA A 171 -5.17 32.59 15.51
N ARG A 172 -4.08 33.35 15.61
CA ARG A 172 -2.71 32.84 15.39
C ARG A 172 -2.35 31.75 16.40
N ALA A 173 -2.50 32.03 17.70
CA ALA A 173 -2.17 31.06 18.75
C ALA A 173 -2.99 29.76 18.62
N ARG A 174 -4.22 29.86 18.18
CA ARG A 174 -5.11 28.72 17.90
C ARG A 174 -4.56 27.91 16.72
N SER A 175 -4.22 28.55 15.62
CA SER A 175 -3.68 27.89 14.44
C SER A 175 -2.36 27.15 14.73
N ASP A 176 -1.47 27.80 15.49
CA ASP A 176 -0.20 27.19 15.89
C ASP A 176 -0.40 25.94 16.75
N ARG A 177 -1.35 26.01 17.71
CA ARG A 177 -1.71 24.86 18.54
C ARG A 177 -2.32 23.72 17.69
N GLU A 178 -3.25 24.03 16.81
CA GLU A 178 -3.89 23.05 15.91
C GLU A 178 -2.84 22.38 15.01
N GLY A 179 -1.87 23.12 14.52
CA GLY A 179 -0.76 22.57 13.73
C GLY A 179 0.06 21.54 14.52
N LEU A 180 0.39 21.80 15.79
CA LEU A 180 1.09 20.82 16.62
C LEU A 180 0.24 19.61 16.98
N VAL A 181 -1.06 19.79 17.21
CA VAL A 181 -2.00 18.68 17.45
C VAL A 181 -2.12 17.80 16.21
N ALA A 182 -2.17 18.39 15.02
CA ALA A 182 -2.15 17.65 13.75
C ALA A 182 -0.84 16.87 13.57
N GLN A 183 0.32 17.47 13.86
CA GLN A 183 1.60 16.76 13.87
C GLN A 183 1.58 15.54 14.79
N ARG A 184 0.99 15.68 15.99
CA ARG A 184 0.84 14.58 16.96
C ARG A 184 -0.04 13.46 16.40
N SER A 185 -1.12 13.78 15.71
CA SER A 185 -1.99 12.76 15.12
C SER A 185 -1.29 11.97 13.99
N ASN A 186 -0.38 12.63 13.27
CA ASN A 186 0.40 12.02 12.19
C ASN A 186 1.54 11.09 12.68
N LEU A 187 1.74 10.97 14.01
CA LEU A 187 2.63 9.96 14.58
C LEU A 187 2.04 8.54 14.52
N ARG A 188 0.76 8.40 14.23
CA ARG A 188 0.12 7.10 14.03
C ARG A 188 0.25 6.67 12.58
N LEU A 189 0.78 5.47 12.37
CA LEU A 189 0.82 4.82 11.07
C LEU A 189 -0.51 4.10 10.87
N ILE A 190 -1.28 4.52 9.88
CA ILE A 190 -2.65 4.03 9.65
C ILE A 190 -2.72 3.39 8.27
N ALA A 191 -3.42 2.25 8.17
CA ALA A 191 -3.69 1.58 6.90
C ALA A 191 -4.66 2.44 6.05
N PRO A 192 -4.31 2.82 4.81
CA PRO A 192 -5.18 3.60 3.94
C PRO A 192 -6.31 2.76 3.32
N VAL A 193 -6.11 1.45 3.20
CA VAL A 193 -7.03 0.50 2.56
C VAL A 193 -7.02 -0.84 3.32
N ASP A 194 -8.01 -1.68 3.02
CA ASP A 194 -8.00 -3.07 3.45
C ASP A 194 -6.95 -3.85 2.67
N GLY A 195 -6.21 -4.73 3.36
CA GLY A 195 -5.17 -5.51 2.70
C GLY A 195 -4.40 -6.43 3.64
N VAL A 196 -3.28 -6.95 3.16
CA VAL A 196 -2.37 -7.81 3.92
C VAL A 196 -1.00 -7.14 3.99
N VAL A 197 -0.37 -7.18 5.15
CA VAL A 197 0.99 -6.65 5.33
C VAL A 197 1.98 -7.55 4.60
N ALA A 198 2.53 -7.07 3.49
CA ALA A 198 3.47 -7.83 2.66
C ALA A 198 4.91 -7.77 3.19
N VAL A 199 5.33 -6.58 3.63
CA VAL A 199 6.70 -6.33 4.10
C VAL A 199 6.67 -5.43 5.33
N ARG A 200 7.57 -5.69 6.27
CA ARG A 200 7.79 -4.90 7.47
C ARG A 200 9.29 -4.63 7.62
N ASP A 201 9.72 -3.45 7.22
CA ASP A 201 11.13 -3.05 7.22
C ASP A 201 11.54 -2.28 8.49
N ALA A 202 10.60 -2.11 9.44
CA ALA A 202 10.85 -1.36 10.66
C ALA A 202 10.53 -2.18 11.91
N ASP A 203 11.34 -2.01 12.94
CA ASP A 203 11.17 -2.58 14.26
C ASP A 203 11.02 -1.47 15.32
N PRO A 204 10.40 -1.77 16.48
CA PRO A 204 10.37 -0.85 17.61
C PRO A 204 11.79 -0.38 17.98
N GLY A 205 11.97 0.93 18.14
CA GLY A 205 13.27 1.54 18.39
C GLY A 205 14.04 1.97 17.14
N THR A 206 13.63 1.54 15.95
CA THR A 206 14.23 1.98 14.69
C THR A 206 13.92 3.45 14.42
N THR A 207 14.91 4.23 13.96
CA THR A 207 14.70 5.60 13.53
C THR A 207 14.37 5.61 12.05
N LEU A 208 13.15 6.02 11.71
CA LEU A 208 12.70 6.20 10.34
C LEU A 208 12.98 7.63 9.87
N ARG A 209 13.48 7.79 8.65
CA ARG A 209 13.71 9.08 8.02
C ARG A 209 12.74 9.27 6.86
N VAL A 210 12.23 10.48 6.71
CA VAL A 210 11.52 10.87 5.51
C VAL A 210 12.55 11.24 4.47
N THR A 211 12.78 10.37 3.51
CA THR A 211 13.65 10.70 2.38
C THR A 211 12.80 11.46 1.37
N GLY A 212 12.99 12.77 1.33
CA GLY A 212 12.38 13.63 0.32
C GLY A 212 13.10 13.48 -1.01
N ALA A 213 12.82 12.42 -1.73
CA ALA A 213 12.93 12.28 -3.18
C ALA A 213 12.53 10.87 -3.56
N LEU A 214 11.64 10.77 -4.49
CA LEU A 214 11.20 9.54 -5.16
C LEU A 214 12.37 8.87 -5.90
N THR A 215 13.24 8.19 -5.19
CA THR A 215 14.19 7.27 -5.81
C THR A 215 13.80 5.88 -5.33
N ALA A 216 13.33 5.07 -6.26
CA ALA A 216 13.03 3.68 -6.02
C ALA A 216 14.28 2.96 -5.54
N GLY A 217 14.39 2.64 -4.26
CA GLY A 217 15.47 1.81 -3.79
C GLY A 217 15.81 1.83 -2.31
N ASP A 218 15.51 2.88 -1.57
CA ASP A 218 16.04 2.97 -0.21
C ASP A 218 15.07 3.67 0.74
N VAL A 219 14.04 2.94 1.16
CA VAL A 219 13.16 3.43 2.24
C VAL A 219 12.62 2.24 3.02
N ASP A 220 12.94 2.21 4.31
CA ASP A 220 12.30 1.35 5.32
C ASP A 220 10.79 1.62 5.32
N ARG A 221 9.97 0.69 4.79
CA ARG A 221 8.54 0.92 4.54
C ARG A 221 7.71 -0.30 4.90
N PHE A 222 6.48 -0.03 5.34
CA PHE A 222 5.43 -1.03 5.33
C PHE A 222 4.80 -1.07 3.94
N ALA A 223 4.67 -2.25 3.37
CA ALA A 223 3.89 -2.45 2.15
C ALA A 223 2.66 -3.28 2.49
N ILE A 224 1.49 -2.76 2.15
CA ILE A 224 0.21 -3.46 2.21
C ILE A 224 -0.18 -3.82 0.79
N THR A 225 -0.51 -5.08 0.56
CA THR A 225 -1.00 -5.61 -0.72
C THR A 225 -2.47 -5.96 -0.65
#